data_5dc880eec1245119ed5a92b1b24e25e7
#
_entry.id   5dc880eec1245119ed5a92b1b24e25e7
#
_cell.length_a   1.000
_cell.length_b   1.000
_cell.length_c   1.000
_cell.angle_alpha   90.00
_cell.angle_beta   90.00
_cell.angle_gamma   90.00
#
_symmetry.space_group_name_H-M   'P 1'
#
loop_
_entity.id
_entity.type
_entity.pdbx_description
1 polymer ?
#
loop_
_entity_poly.entity_id
_entity_poly.type
_entity_poly.pdbx_seq_one_letter_code
_entity_poly.pdbx_strand_id
1 'polypeptide(L)'
;VEFRNFDKALDAFKTALEFQKGDFNVRFNIAEIKFVSQKYQESLVDLESLLKDASGNSNYTGMIPLVKFKSLLCKLKLKDVDGAKEYIGDSDFLSDSPIYYYGNAALEYNSGNSAEAEKWLARARRVFGNPQTLGPWQDTLIEFGYIKSFYGGDLELESGPPTGE
;
A
#
# COMPACT_ATOMS: atom_id res chain seq x y z
N VAL A 1 1.36 15.86 17.17
CA VAL A 1 2.62 15.39 17.77
C VAL A 1 3.37 14.45 16.84
N GLU A 2 2.69 13.67 16.01
CA GLU A 2 3.30 12.68 15.13
C GLU A 2 3.99 13.30 13.90
N PHE A 3 3.48 14.38 13.34
CA PHE A 3 4.06 15.01 12.14
C PHE A 3 5.51 15.50 12.30
N ARG A 4 5.89 15.96 13.50
CA ARG A 4 7.28 16.40 13.76
C ARG A 4 8.30 15.26 13.68
N ASN A 5 7.89 14.02 13.94
CA ASN A 5 8.76 12.87 13.85
C ASN A 5 8.98 12.46 12.38
N PHE A 6 7.96 12.60 11.53
CA PHE A 6 8.10 12.31 10.09
C PHE A 6 9.02 13.30 9.38
N ASP A 7 8.95 14.59 9.70
CA ASP A 7 9.84 15.59 9.10
C ASP A 7 11.31 15.31 9.49
N LYS A 8 11.58 14.98 10.75
CA LYS A 8 12.93 14.61 11.20
C LYS A 8 13.43 13.32 10.53
N ALA A 9 12.56 12.31 10.39
CA ALA A 9 12.89 11.08 9.70
C ALA A 9 13.18 11.34 8.23
N LEU A 10 12.39 12.18 7.58
CA LEU A 10 12.59 12.57 6.19
C LEU A 10 13.94 13.28 5.99
N ASP A 11 14.32 14.18 6.89
CA ASP A 11 15.61 14.89 6.84
C ASP A 11 16.78 13.93 7.06
N ALA A 12 16.65 12.96 7.97
CA ALA A 12 17.67 11.93 8.18
C ALA A 12 17.85 11.05 6.93
N PHE A 13 16.76 10.63 6.27
CA PHE A 13 16.84 9.85 5.03
C PHE A 13 17.38 10.68 3.86
N LYS A 14 17.05 11.95 3.74
CA LYS A 14 17.65 12.84 2.75
C LYS A 14 19.17 12.97 2.94
N THR A 15 19.61 13.10 4.19
CA THR A 15 21.04 13.13 4.52
C THR A 15 21.71 11.81 4.16
N ALA A 16 21.09 10.67 4.48
CA ALA A 16 21.58 9.35 4.08
C ALA A 16 21.69 9.20 2.55
N LEU A 17 20.73 9.76 1.81
CA LEU A 17 20.74 9.74 0.34
C LEU A 17 21.90 10.55 -0.26
N GLU A 18 22.36 11.61 0.41
CA GLU A 18 23.54 12.35 -0.02
C GLU A 18 24.83 11.51 0.02
N PHE A 19 24.91 10.59 0.99
CA PHE A 19 26.03 9.65 1.13
C PHE A 19 25.89 8.39 0.29
N GLN A 20 24.67 7.92 0.06
CA GLN A 20 24.35 6.71 -0.70
C GLN A 20 23.46 7.05 -1.90
N LYS A 21 23.98 7.88 -2.79
CA LYS A 21 23.23 8.30 -4.00
C LYS A 21 22.78 7.07 -4.78
N GLY A 22 21.47 6.91 -4.91
CA GLY A 22 20.84 5.86 -5.69
C GLY A 22 20.46 4.60 -4.91
N ASP A 23 20.68 4.53 -3.59
CA ASP A 23 20.20 3.39 -2.80
C ASP A 23 18.67 3.28 -2.86
N PHE A 24 18.20 2.15 -3.37
CA PHE A 24 16.77 1.89 -3.58
C PHE A 24 16.00 1.92 -2.26
N ASN A 25 16.54 1.34 -1.18
CA ASN A 25 15.84 1.26 0.10
C ASN A 25 15.70 2.65 0.73
N VAL A 26 16.74 3.48 0.65
CA VAL A 26 16.67 4.87 1.16
C VAL A 26 15.62 5.66 0.41
N ARG A 27 15.58 5.56 -0.92
CA ARG A 27 14.59 6.23 -1.77
C ARG A 27 13.18 5.71 -1.50
N PHE A 28 13.02 4.39 -1.31
CA PHE A 28 11.75 3.79 -0.95
C PHE A 28 11.25 4.30 0.41
N ASN A 29 12.11 4.34 1.43
CA ASN A 29 11.74 4.87 2.75
C ASN A 29 11.32 6.35 2.68
N ILE A 30 11.96 7.17 1.85
CA ILE A 30 11.53 8.56 1.61
C ILE A 30 10.12 8.61 1.03
N ALA A 31 9.84 7.79 0.01
CA ALA A 31 8.52 7.69 -0.60
C ALA A 31 7.47 7.21 0.40
N GLU A 32 7.80 6.24 1.26
CA GLU A 32 6.92 5.76 2.34
C GLU A 32 6.59 6.86 3.36
N ILE A 33 7.59 7.61 3.82
CA ILE A 33 7.34 8.71 4.76
C ILE A 33 6.40 9.75 4.14
N LYS A 34 6.58 10.07 2.86
CA LYS A 34 5.66 10.95 2.14
C LYS A 34 4.26 10.35 2.04
N PHE A 35 4.16 9.04 1.80
CA PHE A 35 2.89 8.31 1.73
C PHE A 35 2.13 8.39 3.06
N VAL A 36 2.74 8.02 4.17
CA VAL A 36 2.09 8.06 5.49
C VAL A 36 1.82 9.49 5.98
N SER A 37 2.60 10.47 5.49
CA SER A 37 2.37 11.90 5.73
C SER A 37 1.29 12.49 4.81
N GLN A 38 0.60 11.68 4.02
CA GLN A 38 -0.46 12.07 3.08
C GLN A 38 0.01 12.99 1.93
N LYS A 39 1.31 13.06 1.67
CA LYS A 39 1.90 13.77 0.53
C LYS A 39 1.86 12.88 -0.73
N TYR A 40 0.66 12.46 -1.11
CA TYR A 40 0.46 11.42 -2.13
C TYR A 40 1.03 11.75 -3.50
N GLN A 41 0.96 13.01 -3.92
CA GLN A 41 1.52 13.43 -5.19
C GLN A 41 3.06 13.31 -5.20
N GLU A 42 3.71 13.75 -4.12
CA GLU A 42 5.17 13.67 -4.00
C GLU A 42 5.63 12.21 -3.84
N SER A 43 4.90 11.43 -3.06
CA SER A 43 5.17 9.99 -2.89
C SER A 43 5.06 9.26 -4.24
N LEU A 44 4.01 9.55 -5.02
CA LEU A 44 3.80 8.94 -6.33
C LEU A 44 4.98 9.19 -7.27
N VAL A 45 5.47 10.43 -7.33
CA VAL A 45 6.63 10.78 -8.17
C VAL A 45 7.87 9.94 -7.79
N ASP A 46 8.13 9.80 -6.49
CA ASP A 46 9.26 9.01 -6.01
C ASP A 46 9.07 7.51 -6.30
N LEU A 47 7.86 6.97 -6.09
CA LEU A 47 7.53 5.57 -6.35
C LEU A 47 7.62 5.23 -7.85
N GLU A 48 7.11 6.09 -8.73
CA GLU A 48 7.22 5.91 -10.18
C GLU A 48 8.68 5.96 -10.66
N SER A 49 9.49 6.85 -10.07
CA SER A 49 10.94 6.89 -10.34
C SER A 49 11.63 5.59 -9.91
N LEU A 50 11.25 5.03 -8.77
CA LEU A 50 11.76 3.72 -8.31
C LEU A 50 11.38 2.59 -9.26
N LEU A 51 10.13 2.54 -9.74
CA LEU A 51 9.66 1.54 -10.69
C LEU A 51 10.45 1.61 -12.00
N LYS A 52 10.73 2.80 -12.49
CA LYS A 52 11.52 3.01 -13.71
C LYS A 52 12.95 2.49 -13.54
N ASP A 53 13.58 2.80 -12.42
CA ASP A 53 14.98 2.43 -12.16
C ASP A 53 15.13 0.95 -11.79
N ALA A 54 14.10 0.34 -11.18
CA ALA A 54 14.05 -1.09 -10.87
C ALA A 54 13.82 -1.97 -12.11
N SER A 55 13.38 -1.39 -13.22
CA SER A 55 13.16 -2.11 -14.46
C SER A 55 14.47 -2.72 -14.96
N GLY A 56 14.55 -4.05 -14.93
CA GLY A 56 15.75 -4.80 -15.32
C GLY A 56 16.74 -5.10 -14.20
N ASN A 57 16.49 -4.70 -12.97
CA ASN A 57 17.32 -5.04 -11.81
C ASN A 57 16.69 -6.14 -10.95
N SER A 58 17.24 -7.36 -11.02
CA SER A 58 16.72 -8.53 -10.31
C SER A 58 16.74 -8.38 -8.76
N ASN A 59 17.61 -7.53 -8.22
CA ASN A 59 17.71 -7.32 -6.77
C ASN A 59 16.47 -6.70 -6.14
N TYR A 60 15.65 -6.00 -6.93
CA TYR A 60 14.47 -5.28 -6.44
C TYR A 60 13.14 -5.94 -6.83
N THR A 61 13.19 -7.07 -7.52
CA THR A 61 11.99 -7.77 -8.05
C THR A 61 10.94 -8.02 -6.97
N GLY A 62 11.35 -8.40 -5.76
CA GLY A 62 10.43 -8.66 -4.65
C GLY A 62 9.72 -7.43 -4.10
N MET A 63 10.29 -6.24 -4.28
CA MET A 63 9.68 -4.98 -3.80
C MET A 63 8.78 -4.31 -4.84
N ILE A 64 8.98 -4.59 -6.12
CA ILE A 64 8.23 -3.97 -7.21
C ILE A 64 6.71 -4.05 -7.02
N PRO A 65 6.11 -5.22 -6.67
CA PRO A 65 4.67 -5.30 -6.49
C PRO A 65 4.14 -4.39 -5.38
N LEU A 66 4.86 -4.26 -4.27
CA LEU A 66 4.45 -3.37 -3.17
C LEU A 66 4.59 -1.89 -3.57
N VAL A 67 5.65 -1.52 -4.29
CA VAL A 67 5.81 -0.18 -4.85
C VAL A 67 4.67 0.16 -5.80
N LYS A 68 4.28 -0.76 -6.70
CA LYS A 68 3.11 -0.61 -7.57
C LYS A 68 1.82 -0.42 -6.78
N PHE A 69 1.65 -1.18 -5.70
CA PHE A 69 0.45 -1.08 -4.86
C PHE A 69 0.36 0.28 -4.16
N LYS A 70 1.46 0.78 -3.60
CA LYS A 70 1.49 2.14 -3.02
C LYS A 70 1.23 3.22 -4.08
N SER A 71 1.76 3.06 -5.29
CA SER A 71 1.46 3.95 -6.42
C SER A 71 -0.02 3.94 -6.81
N LEU A 72 -0.63 2.75 -6.86
CA LEU A 72 -2.08 2.59 -7.07
C LEU A 72 -2.89 3.37 -6.03
N LEU A 73 -2.55 3.24 -4.75
CA LEU A 73 -3.24 3.96 -3.67
C LEU A 73 -3.07 5.47 -3.79
N CYS A 74 -1.88 5.96 -4.12
CA CYS A 74 -1.65 7.39 -4.41
C CYS A 74 -2.57 7.87 -5.55
N LYS A 75 -2.66 7.13 -6.65
CA LYS A 75 -3.55 7.44 -7.78
C LYS A 75 -5.01 7.53 -7.35
N LEU A 76 -5.49 6.60 -6.50
CA LEU A 76 -6.86 6.65 -5.96
C LEU A 76 -7.12 7.93 -5.15
N LYS A 77 -6.19 8.36 -4.30
CA LYS A 77 -6.32 9.64 -3.58
C LYS A 77 -6.32 10.85 -4.49
N LEU A 78 -5.59 10.78 -5.59
CA LEU A 78 -5.55 11.82 -6.63
C LEU A 78 -6.73 11.74 -7.61
N LYS A 79 -7.69 10.81 -7.35
CA LYS A 79 -8.90 10.58 -8.17
C LYS A 79 -8.62 10.07 -9.59
N ASP A 80 -7.44 9.52 -9.82
CA ASP A 80 -7.04 8.86 -11.07
C ASP A 80 -7.28 7.35 -10.97
N VAL A 81 -8.54 6.94 -11.07
CA VAL A 81 -8.95 5.54 -10.90
C VAL A 81 -8.43 4.67 -12.05
N ASP A 82 -8.43 5.18 -13.26
CA ASP A 82 -7.96 4.41 -14.42
C ASP A 82 -6.44 4.21 -14.37
N GLY A 83 -5.69 5.25 -14.02
CA GLY A 83 -4.25 5.11 -13.77
C GLY A 83 -3.94 4.19 -12.58
N ALA A 84 -4.81 4.11 -11.57
CA ALA A 84 -4.65 3.14 -10.49
C ALA A 84 -4.81 1.70 -10.98
N LYS A 85 -5.77 1.40 -11.84
CA LYS A 85 -5.99 0.07 -12.43
C LYS A 85 -4.81 -0.43 -13.25
N GLU A 86 -4.07 0.47 -13.91
CA GLU A 86 -2.88 0.12 -14.71
C GLU A 86 -1.81 -0.58 -13.87
N TYR A 87 -1.71 -0.29 -12.56
CA TYR A 87 -0.76 -0.96 -11.68
C TYR A 87 -1.13 -2.42 -11.35
N ILE A 88 -2.39 -2.80 -11.45
CA ILE A 88 -2.81 -4.21 -11.39
C ILE A 88 -2.40 -4.88 -12.70
N GLY A 89 -2.58 -4.19 -13.83
CA GLY A 89 -2.18 -4.61 -15.16
C GLY A 89 -2.74 -5.99 -15.50
N ASP A 90 -1.87 -6.86 -16.02
CA ASP A 90 -2.19 -8.25 -16.40
C ASP A 90 -2.12 -9.21 -15.19
N SER A 91 -1.99 -8.72 -13.97
CA SER A 91 -2.00 -9.58 -12.78
C SER A 91 -3.36 -10.23 -12.60
N ASP A 92 -3.36 -11.51 -12.29
CA ASP A 92 -4.54 -12.33 -12.08
C ASP A 92 -4.41 -13.20 -10.81
N PHE A 93 -5.35 -14.12 -10.63
CA PHE A 93 -5.36 -15.03 -9.49
C PHE A 93 -4.21 -16.07 -9.50
N LEU A 94 -3.46 -16.20 -10.59
CA LEU A 94 -2.27 -17.05 -10.72
C LEU A 94 -0.97 -16.28 -10.44
N SER A 95 -1.06 -14.98 -10.23
CA SER A 95 0.13 -14.15 -9.99
C SER A 95 0.74 -14.46 -8.63
N ASP A 96 2.08 -14.53 -8.58
CA ASP A 96 2.85 -14.83 -7.36
C ASP A 96 2.88 -13.69 -6.33
N SER A 97 2.15 -12.62 -6.59
CA SER A 97 2.12 -11.44 -5.72
C SER A 97 0.69 -11.06 -5.32
N PRO A 98 0.50 -10.54 -4.11
CA PRO A 98 -0.82 -10.14 -3.62
C PRO A 98 -1.46 -8.97 -4.36
N ILE A 99 -0.77 -8.32 -5.30
CA ILE A 99 -1.24 -7.07 -5.94
C ILE A 99 -2.62 -7.23 -6.61
N TYR A 100 -2.90 -8.37 -7.20
CA TYR A 100 -4.20 -8.64 -7.80
C TYR A 100 -5.33 -8.53 -6.78
N TYR A 101 -5.18 -9.12 -5.63
CA TYR A 101 -6.20 -9.14 -4.58
C TYR A 101 -6.28 -7.81 -3.84
N TYR A 102 -5.16 -7.27 -3.42
CA TYR A 102 -5.10 -6.02 -2.67
C TYR A 102 -5.44 -4.80 -3.52
N GLY A 103 -5.05 -4.80 -4.79
CA GLY A 103 -5.42 -3.77 -5.75
C GLY A 103 -6.92 -3.71 -5.99
N ASN A 104 -7.57 -4.87 -6.22
CA ASN A 104 -9.03 -4.94 -6.36
C ASN A 104 -9.74 -4.57 -5.06
N ALA A 105 -9.24 -5.00 -3.88
CA ALA A 105 -9.79 -4.57 -2.61
C ALA A 105 -9.73 -3.04 -2.45
N ALA A 106 -8.61 -2.41 -2.82
CA ALA A 106 -8.46 -0.96 -2.76
C ALA A 106 -9.45 -0.21 -3.70
N LEU A 107 -9.69 -0.74 -4.90
CA LEU A 107 -10.70 -0.18 -5.82
C LEU A 107 -12.11 -0.27 -5.21
N GLU A 108 -12.46 -1.38 -4.59
CA GLU A 108 -13.75 -1.56 -3.92
C GLU A 108 -13.91 -0.62 -2.72
N TYR A 109 -12.89 -0.50 -1.85
CA TYR A 109 -12.90 0.48 -0.77
C TYR A 109 -13.06 1.91 -1.29
N ASN A 110 -12.36 2.26 -2.36
CA ASN A 110 -12.47 3.59 -2.98
C ASN A 110 -13.89 3.87 -3.52
N SER A 111 -14.60 2.83 -3.95
CA SER A 111 -15.98 2.91 -4.42
C SER A 111 -17.02 2.86 -3.29
N GLY A 112 -16.60 2.70 -2.04
CA GLY A 112 -17.49 2.55 -0.87
C GLY A 112 -18.03 1.13 -0.65
N ASN A 113 -17.53 0.13 -1.38
CA ASN A 113 -17.99 -1.26 -1.32
C ASN A 113 -17.14 -2.08 -0.34
N SER A 114 -17.11 -1.70 0.93
CA SER A 114 -16.26 -2.34 1.96
C SER A 114 -16.50 -3.85 2.06
N ALA A 115 -17.74 -4.31 1.96
CA ALA A 115 -18.06 -5.75 2.01
C ALA A 115 -17.42 -6.54 0.85
N GLU A 116 -17.34 -5.97 -0.35
CA GLU A 116 -16.69 -6.63 -1.48
C GLU A 116 -15.16 -6.56 -1.35
N ALA A 117 -14.63 -5.45 -0.85
CA ALA A 117 -13.21 -5.31 -0.54
C ALA A 117 -12.73 -6.39 0.45
N GLU A 118 -13.50 -6.65 1.52
CA GLU A 118 -13.20 -7.71 2.49
C GLU A 118 -13.18 -9.11 1.87
N LYS A 119 -14.06 -9.37 0.89
CA LYS A 119 -14.01 -10.65 0.16
C LYS A 119 -12.71 -10.80 -0.64
N TRP A 120 -12.21 -9.73 -1.24
CA TRP A 120 -10.91 -9.74 -1.93
C TRP A 120 -9.77 -10.04 -0.95
N LEU A 121 -9.75 -9.41 0.22
CA LEU A 121 -8.75 -9.67 1.26
C LEU A 121 -8.85 -11.11 1.81
N ALA A 122 -10.07 -11.64 1.98
CA ALA A 122 -10.27 -13.03 2.38
C ALA A 122 -9.72 -14.02 1.34
N ARG A 123 -9.88 -13.73 0.05
CA ARG A 123 -9.28 -14.53 -1.04
C ARG A 123 -7.76 -14.48 -0.97
N ALA A 124 -7.15 -13.31 -0.78
CA ALA A 124 -5.70 -13.18 -0.61
C ALA A 124 -5.18 -14.05 0.54
N ARG A 125 -5.84 -14.03 1.69
CA ARG A 125 -5.47 -14.86 2.86
C ARG A 125 -5.51 -16.36 2.55
N ARG A 126 -6.48 -16.82 1.74
CA ARG A 126 -6.55 -18.24 1.34
C ARG A 126 -5.43 -18.64 0.38
N VAL A 127 -5.09 -17.77 -0.55
CA VAL A 127 -4.08 -18.05 -1.58
C VAL A 127 -2.67 -18.02 -1.01
N PHE A 128 -2.34 -16.98 -0.24
CA PHE A 128 -0.97 -16.79 0.24
C PHE A 128 -0.70 -17.45 1.58
N GLY A 129 -1.73 -17.75 2.39
CA GLY A 129 -1.64 -18.58 3.60
C GLY A 129 -0.66 -18.14 4.70
N ASN A 130 0.32 -17.29 4.37
CA ASN A 130 1.36 -16.85 5.26
C ASN A 130 1.15 -15.37 5.66
N PRO A 131 0.88 -15.09 6.95
CA PRO A 131 0.71 -13.72 7.44
C PRO A 131 1.91 -12.82 7.17
N GLN A 132 3.13 -13.36 7.15
CA GLN A 132 4.34 -12.58 6.86
C GLN A 132 4.37 -12.07 5.42
N THR A 133 3.84 -12.84 4.47
CA THR A 133 3.73 -12.41 3.07
C THR A 133 2.73 -11.27 2.92
N LEU A 134 1.64 -11.30 3.67
CA LEU A 134 0.56 -10.31 3.57
C LEU A 134 0.76 -9.09 4.49
N GLY A 135 1.62 -9.18 5.50
CA GLY A 135 1.85 -8.12 6.48
C GLY A 135 2.09 -6.75 5.84
N PRO A 136 3.09 -6.58 4.96
CA PRO A 136 3.38 -5.28 4.34
C PRO A 136 2.21 -4.70 3.53
N TRP A 137 1.37 -5.56 2.94
CA TRP A 137 0.18 -5.16 2.19
C TRP A 137 -0.93 -4.67 3.10
N GLN A 138 -1.13 -5.38 4.19
CA GLN A 138 -2.12 -5.07 5.20
C GLN A 138 -1.77 -3.77 5.92
N ASP A 139 -0.51 -3.64 6.34
CA ASP A 139 0.01 -2.40 6.96
C ASP A 139 -0.20 -1.20 6.04
N THR A 140 0.04 -1.37 4.75
CA THR A 140 -0.19 -0.31 3.74
C THR A 140 -1.67 0.11 3.68
N LEU A 141 -2.64 -0.81 3.75
CA LEU A 141 -4.06 -0.46 3.81
C LEU A 141 -4.45 0.23 5.11
N ILE A 142 -3.82 -0.13 6.24
CA ILE A 142 -4.00 0.54 7.54
C ILE A 142 -3.45 1.97 7.46
N GLU A 143 -2.23 2.15 6.99
CA GLU A 143 -1.58 3.46 6.79
C GLU A 143 -2.40 4.38 5.89
N PHE A 144 -3.03 3.81 4.87
CA PHE A 144 -3.89 4.54 3.94
C PHE A 144 -5.27 4.85 4.51
N GLY A 145 -5.69 4.15 5.56
CA GLY A 145 -6.94 4.37 6.28
C GLY A 145 -8.14 3.59 5.74
N TYR A 146 -7.93 2.56 4.93
CA TYR A 146 -9.02 1.70 4.44
C TYR A 146 -9.44 0.64 5.45
N ILE A 147 -8.52 0.16 6.28
CA ILE A 147 -8.80 -0.79 7.37
C ILE A 147 -8.21 -0.27 8.68
N LYS A 148 -8.80 -0.68 9.81
CA LYS A 148 -8.41 -0.20 11.14
C LYS A 148 -7.55 -1.20 11.91
N SER A 149 -7.61 -2.48 11.58
CA SER A 149 -6.87 -3.51 12.26
C SER A 149 -6.31 -4.58 11.33
N PHE A 150 -5.21 -5.20 11.78
CA PHE A 150 -4.55 -6.30 11.06
C PHE A 150 -5.45 -7.53 10.86
N TYR A 151 -6.44 -7.75 11.73
CA TYR A 151 -7.26 -8.97 11.75
C TYR A 151 -8.62 -8.83 11.06
N GLY A 152 -8.89 -7.72 10.38
CA GLY A 152 -10.15 -7.54 9.64
C GLY A 152 -11.39 -7.47 10.56
N GLY A 153 -11.22 -7.01 11.80
CA GLY A 153 -12.29 -6.93 12.80
C GLY A 153 -13.20 -5.72 12.67
N ASP A 154 -13.10 -4.96 11.59
CA ASP A 154 -13.86 -3.72 11.43
C ASP A 154 -15.36 -3.96 11.22
N LEU A 155 -15.75 -5.17 10.82
CA LEU A 155 -17.17 -5.54 10.65
C LEU A 155 -17.84 -6.05 11.96
N GLU A 156 -17.06 -6.38 12.99
CA GLU A 156 -17.62 -6.88 14.26
C GLU A 156 -18.00 -5.77 15.26
N LEU A 157 -17.56 -4.53 15.03
CA LEU A 157 -17.79 -3.44 15.98
C LEU A 157 -19.11 -2.68 15.76
N GLU A 158 -19.84 -2.93 14.66
CA GLU A 158 -21.16 -2.34 14.44
C GLU A 158 -22.35 -3.14 15.00
N SER A 159 -22.11 -4.39 15.44
CA SER A 159 -23.12 -5.12 16.20
C SER A 159 -22.95 -4.82 17.70
N GLY A 160 -23.39 -3.67 18.12
CA GLY A 160 -23.60 -3.38 19.55
C GLY A 160 -24.52 -4.47 20.13
N PRO A 161 -24.36 -4.83 21.43
CA PRO A 161 -25.23 -5.82 22.04
C PRO A 161 -26.68 -5.37 21.90
N PRO A 162 -27.62 -6.29 21.64
CA PRO A 162 -29.02 -5.93 21.63
C PRO A 162 -29.38 -5.33 22.98
N THR A 163 -29.87 -4.11 22.98
CA THR A 163 -30.49 -3.50 24.17
C THR A 163 -31.68 -4.38 24.54
N GLY A 164 -31.46 -5.31 25.44
CA GLY A 164 -32.50 -6.09 26.08
C GLY A 164 -33.20 -5.19 27.09
N GLU A 165 -34.49 -5.09 26.94
CA GLU A 165 -35.42 -4.58 27.95
C GLU A 165 -35.36 -5.39 29.24
#